data_4e9106cc65779afa1213ef8bb4d287b6
#
_entry.id   4e9106cc65779afa1213ef8bb4d287b6
#
_cell.length_a   1.000
_cell.length_b   1.000
_cell.length_c   1.000
_cell.angle_alpha   90.00
_cell.angle_beta   90.00
_cell.angle_gamma   90.00
#
_symmetry.space_group_name_H-M   'P 1'
#
loop_
_entity.id
_entity.type
_entity.pdbx_description
1 polymer ?
#
loop_
_entity_poly.entity_id
_entity_poly.type
_entity_poly.pdbx_seq_one_letter_code
_entity_poly.pdbx_strand_id
1 'polypeptide(L)'
;MMQINSISRQNELYTNSTESNGRNRTISDTPSSKEHIGVEYIKSEHNSFTNYSNINSTRVNATSSTEDTRRKAKQALKYLGFYAGPDDDDLSSSAAQKAIIRFQKVYGLNVTGTADSNTLIKLDVASNYKSKAAQALQKSSIPSQFYMDYYEKDNFARTWAFLCVGMGLSEAQASGVLGNIKAESNFSSDNAQGYAGAHNPDYKYNINDKKGYGIMQWTAKDRKYGLLQASNNLLSNVSDINVQLLYMRIESNTTYKSQWDTIKTLKDVNSVSDYFLKEIESPNKLNYAERRSYSNTIYNVMSKINYFT
;
A
#
# COMPACT_ATOMS: atom_id res chain seq x y z
N MET A 1 -16.27 38.99 -10.73
CA MET A 1 -16.87 38.09 -11.73
C MET A 1 -15.83 37.82 -12.81
N MET A 2 -14.92 36.88 -12.60
CA MET A 2 -13.96 36.30 -13.57
C MET A 2 -12.97 35.43 -12.79
N GLN A 3 -13.15 34.13 -12.82
CA GLN A 3 -12.14 33.08 -12.66
C GLN A 3 -12.81 31.72 -12.29
N ILE A 4 -13.58 31.16 -13.21
CA ILE A 4 -14.08 29.78 -13.10
C ILE A 4 -13.91 29.02 -14.45
N ASN A 5 -12.94 29.34 -15.28
CA ASN A 5 -12.81 28.66 -16.57
C ASN A 5 -11.44 28.03 -16.88
N SER A 6 -10.59 27.75 -15.86
CA SER A 6 -9.29 27.10 -16.12
C SER A 6 -9.15 25.66 -15.60
N ILE A 7 -10.18 25.11 -14.92
CA ILE A 7 -10.10 23.74 -14.35
C ILE A 7 -10.63 22.66 -15.31
N SER A 8 -11.37 23.06 -16.35
CA SER A 8 -12.05 22.12 -17.27
C SER A 8 -11.17 21.54 -18.38
N ARG A 9 -9.96 22.03 -18.61
CA ARG A 9 -9.11 21.59 -19.74
C ARG A 9 -7.95 20.64 -19.39
N GLN A 10 -7.73 20.32 -18.13
CA GLN A 10 -6.65 19.39 -17.76
C GLN A 10 -7.12 17.95 -17.51
N ASN A 11 -8.41 17.68 -17.51
CA ASN A 11 -8.94 16.31 -17.34
C ASN A 11 -9.00 15.50 -18.65
N GLU A 12 -8.72 16.10 -19.81
CA GLU A 12 -8.79 15.41 -21.11
C GLU A 12 -7.47 14.78 -21.58
N LEU A 13 -6.36 14.96 -20.86
CA LEU A 13 -5.03 14.47 -21.28
C LEU A 13 -4.68 13.06 -20.82
N TYR A 14 -5.56 12.38 -20.09
CA TYR A 14 -5.30 11.01 -19.61
C TYR A 14 -6.21 9.92 -20.21
N THR A 15 -7.10 10.26 -21.16
CA THR A 15 -8.02 9.28 -21.76
C THR A 15 -7.77 8.97 -23.23
N ASN A 16 -6.81 9.60 -23.90
CA ASN A 16 -6.58 9.39 -25.33
C ASN A 16 -5.12 9.08 -25.65
N SER A 17 -4.71 7.83 -25.47
CA SER A 17 -3.58 7.24 -26.19
C SER A 17 -3.84 5.76 -26.52
N THR A 18 -4.95 5.49 -27.21
CA THR A 18 -5.12 4.29 -28.03
C THR A 18 -6.06 4.62 -29.17
N GLU A 19 -5.53 5.12 -30.27
CA GLU A 19 -6.05 4.88 -31.62
C GLU A 19 -5.09 5.52 -32.63
N SER A 20 -4.38 4.70 -33.37
CA SER A 20 -4.35 4.58 -34.82
C SER A 20 -3.07 3.86 -35.26
N ASN A 21 -3.23 2.69 -35.80
CA ASN A 21 -2.79 2.40 -37.17
C ASN A 21 -3.20 0.97 -37.55
N GLY A 22 -4.15 0.91 -38.43
CA GLY A 22 -4.63 -0.33 -39.01
C GLY A 22 -3.59 -0.92 -39.97
N ARG A 23 -3.48 -2.25 -39.94
CA ARG A 23 -3.25 -3.12 -41.12
C ARG A 23 -3.80 -4.50 -40.81
N ASN A 24 -4.73 -4.93 -41.63
CA ASN A 24 -5.31 -6.27 -41.71
C ASN A 24 -4.26 -7.37 -41.71
N ARG A 25 -4.39 -8.32 -40.80
CA ARG A 25 -4.06 -9.74 -41.02
C ARG A 25 -4.96 -10.60 -40.18
N THR A 26 -5.79 -11.41 -40.84
CA THR A 26 -6.53 -12.55 -40.34
C THR A 26 -5.57 -13.56 -39.72
N ILE A 27 -5.74 -13.90 -38.44
CA ILE A 27 -5.23 -15.14 -37.84
C ILE A 27 -6.20 -15.53 -36.69
N SER A 28 -6.58 -16.78 -36.78
CA SER A 28 -7.39 -17.65 -35.94
C SER A 28 -7.45 -17.38 -34.43
N ASP A 29 -8.65 -17.54 -33.90
CA ASP A 29 -9.04 -17.54 -32.49
C ASP A 29 -8.23 -18.53 -31.64
N THR A 30 -7.47 -17.98 -30.69
CA THR A 30 -7.09 -18.66 -29.45
C THR A 30 -7.33 -17.69 -28.29
N PRO A 31 -7.89 -18.11 -27.14
CA PRO A 31 -8.23 -17.22 -26.05
C PRO A 31 -6.95 -16.63 -25.42
N SER A 32 -6.90 -15.32 -25.34
CA SER A 32 -5.77 -14.53 -24.90
C SER A 32 -5.47 -14.74 -23.41
N SER A 33 -4.22 -15.13 -23.16
CA SER A 33 -3.53 -15.41 -21.89
C SER A 33 -3.31 -14.19 -20.97
N LYS A 34 -4.18 -13.19 -20.94
CA LYS A 34 -3.99 -11.97 -20.13
C LYS A 34 -4.48 -12.04 -18.68
N GLU A 35 -5.26 -13.07 -18.33
CA GLU A 35 -5.75 -13.23 -16.94
C GLU A 35 -4.77 -13.98 -16.01
N HIS A 36 -3.70 -14.59 -16.54
CA HIS A 36 -2.80 -15.43 -15.75
C HIS A 36 -1.57 -14.73 -15.17
N ILE A 37 -1.22 -13.53 -15.61
CA ILE A 37 0.05 -12.89 -15.22
C ILE A 37 0.07 -12.46 -13.73
N GLY A 38 -1.06 -12.04 -13.16
CA GLY A 38 -1.15 -11.67 -11.75
C GLY A 38 -1.09 -12.86 -10.78
N VAL A 39 -1.58 -14.03 -11.21
CA VAL A 39 -1.66 -15.24 -10.38
C VAL A 39 -0.35 -16.04 -10.42
N GLU A 40 0.36 -16.03 -11.54
CA GLU A 40 1.65 -16.72 -11.67
C GLU A 40 2.78 -15.98 -10.93
N TYR A 41 2.76 -14.65 -10.87
CA TYR A 41 3.77 -13.89 -10.13
C TYR A 41 3.69 -14.14 -8.61
N ILE A 42 2.48 -14.41 -8.11
CA ILE A 42 2.28 -14.83 -6.71
C ILE A 42 2.71 -16.30 -6.49
N LYS A 43 2.65 -17.13 -7.56
CA LYS A 43 3.01 -18.57 -7.46
C LYS A 43 4.52 -18.84 -7.47
N SER A 44 5.34 -17.98 -8.05
CA SER A 44 6.75 -18.30 -8.28
C SER A 44 7.68 -18.02 -7.10
N GLU A 45 7.28 -17.20 -6.12
CA GLU A 45 8.19 -16.81 -5.02
C GLU A 45 7.76 -17.23 -3.61
N HIS A 46 6.52 -17.70 -3.40
CA HIS A 46 6.08 -18.19 -2.08
C HIS A 46 5.17 -19.42 -2.23
N ASN A 47 5.72 -20.60 -2.01
CA ASN A 47 4.92 -21.83 -1.81
C ASN A 47 3.84 -21.74 -0.71
N SER A 48 3.93 -20.71 0.15
CA SER A 48 2.96 -20.37 1.18
C SER A 48 1.69 -19.70 0.64
N PHE A 49 1.79 -18.87 -0.42
CA PHE A 49 0.61 -18.20 -1.01
C PHE A 49 -0.32 -19.17 -1.76
N THR A 50 0.24 -20.21 -2.40
CA THR A 50 -0.55 -21.24 -3.10
C THR A 50 -1.41 -22.06 -2.10
N ASN A 51 -0.86 -22.35 -0.93
CA ASN A 51 -1.62 -23.04 0.11
C ASN A 51 -2.73 -22.16 0.71
N TYR A 52 -2.50 -20.84 0.87
CA TYR A 52 -3.50 -19.93 1.38
C TYR A 52 -4.65 -19.69 0.38
N SER A 53 -4.36 -19.56 -0.92
CA SER A 53 -5.38 -19.45 -1.97
C SER A 53 -6.23 -20.72 -2.06
N ASN A 54 -5.62 -21.90 -1.91
CA ASN A 54 -6.33 -23.18 -1.92
C ASN A 54 -7.13 -23.42 -0.63
N ILE A 55 -6.59 -23.06 0.54
CA ILE A 55 -7.29 -23.18 1.82
C ILE A 55 -8.48 -22.22 1.89
N ASN A 56 -8.33 -20.97 1.39
CA ASN A 56 -9.42 -20.00 1.42
C ASN A 56 -10.45 -20.22 0.31
N SER A 57 -10.06 -20.66 -0.89
CA SER A 57 -11.05 -21.06 -1.90
C SER A 57 -11.90 -22.24 -1.40
N THR A 58 -11.31 -23.17 -0.67
CA THR A 58 -12.02 -24.29 -0.04
C THR A 58 -12.84 -23.83 1.17
N ARG A 59 -12.36 -22.87 1.98
CA ARG A 59 -13.11 -22.30 3.12
C ARG A 59 -14.25 -21.37 2.67
N VAL A 60 -14.06 -20.57 1.65
CA VAL A 60 -15.12 -19.70 1.08
C VAL A 60 -16.21 -20.56 0.42
N ASN A 61 -15.85 -21.73 -0.13
CA ASN A 61 -16.81 -22.64 -0.76
C ASN A 61 -17.53 -23.58 0.22
N ALA A 62 -17.07 -23.69 1.47
CA ALA A 62 -17.52 -24.81 2.28
C ALA A 62 -18.67 -24.53 3.27
N THR A 63 -18.93 -23.30 3.78
CA THR A 63 -20.02 -23.12 4.78
C THR A 63 -20.42 -21.67 5.11
N SER A 64 -19.88 -20.65 4.47
CA SER A 64 -20.28 -19.28 4.79
C SER A 64 -21.43 -18.86 3.90
N SER A 65 -22.53 -18.37 4.48
CA SER A 65 -23.60 -17.75 3.70
C SER A 65 -23.03 -16.54 2.94
N THR A 66 -23.60 -16.22 1.80
CA THR A 66 -23.23 -15.01 1.02
C THR A 66 -23.25 -13.74 1.89
N GLU A 67 -24.13 -13.70 2.88
CA GLU A 67 -24.26 -12.64 3.88
C GLU A 67 -23.01 -12.55 4.80
N ASP A 68 -22.56 -13.69 5.36
CA ASP A 68 -21.39 -13.73 6.23
C ASP A 68 -20.11 -13.28 5.48
N THR A 69 -19.96 -13.71 4.23
CA THR A 69 -18.84 -13.29 3.38
C THR A 69 -18.86 -11.77 3.14
N ARG A 70 -20.02 -11.19 2.85
CA ARG A 70 -20.16 -9.74 2.66
C ARG A 70 -19.86 -8.97 3.95
N ARG A 71 -20.35 -9.45 5.09
CA ARG A 71 -20.08 -8.85 6.40
C ARG A 71 -18.57 -8.87 6.71
N LYS A 72 -17.91 -9.99 6.52
CA LYS A 72 -16.45 -10.13 6.69
C LYS A 72 -15.66 -9.19 5.78
N ALA A 73 -16.06 -9.05 4.52
CA ALA A 73 -15.43 -8.11 3.58
C ALA A 73 -15.56 -6.66 4.07
N LYS A 74 -16.73 -6.28 4.58
CA LYS A 74 -16.94 -4.93 5.11
C LYS A 74 -16.13 -4.66 6.39
N GLN A 75 -16.07 -5.64 7.28
CA GLN A 75 -15.21 -5.60 8.47
C GLN A 75 -13.73 -5.47 8.10
N ALA A 76 -13.28 -6.20 7.07
CA ALA A 76 -11.93 -6.10 6.54
C ALA A 76 -11.62 -4.70 5.97
N LEU A 77 -12.54 -4.14 5.17
CA LEU A 77 -12.43 -2.76 4.67
C LEU A 77 -12.33 -1.74 5.81
N LYS A 78 -13.13 -1.93 6.86
CA LYS A 78 -13.10 -1.07 8.05
C LYS A 78 -11.78 -1.22 8.81
N TYR A 79 -11.35 -2.44 9.05
CA TYR A 79 -10.11 -2.74 9.76
C TYR A 79 -8.88 -2.19 9.01
N LEU A 80 -8.86 -2.26 7.67
CA LEU A 80 -7.81 -1.68 6.83
C LEU A 80 -7.94 -0.16 6.63
N GLY A 81 -9.00 0.47 7.17
CA GLY A 81 -9.22 1.91 7.14
C GLY A 81 -9.76 2.47 5.83
N PHE A 82 -10.41 1.66 5.01
CA PHE A 82 -11.07 2.10 3.78
C PHE A 82 -12.54 2.47 3.99
N TYR A 83 -13.15 1.98 5.05
CA TYR A 83 -14.57 2.15 5.35
C TYR A 83 -14.79 2.58 6.80
N ALA A 84 -15.72 3.50 7.04
CA ALA A 84 -16.06 4.02 8.37
C ALA A 84 -17.56 3.90 8.71
N GLY A 85 -18.35 3.21 7.88
CA GLY A 85 -19.78 3.06 8.06
C GLY A 85 -20.19 1.89 8.97
N PRO A 86 -21.49 1.55 9.00
CA PRO A 86 -22.03 0.51 9.86
C PRO A 86 -21.52 -0.91 9.51
N ASP A 87 -21.55 -1.81 10.49
CA ASP A 87 -21.15 -3.22 10.35
C ASP A 87 -22.34 -4.10 9.92
N ASP A 88 -23.01 -3.72 8.84
CA ASP A 88 -24.02 -4.55 8.16
C ASP A 88 -23.38 -5.36 7.01
N ASP A 89 -24.15 -6.14 6.28
CA ASP A 89 -23.69 -6.94 5.13
C ASP A 89 -23.90 -6.27 3.77
N ASP A 90 -24.40 -5.00 3.75
CA ASP A 90 -24.67 -4.28 2.52
C ASP A 90 -23.40 -3.73 1.87
N LEU A 91 -22.87 -4.47 0.90
CA LEU A 91 -21.77 -4.02 0.03
C LEU A 91 -22.25 -3.21 -1.18
N SER A 92 -23.58 -3.08 -1.38
CA SER A 92 -24.16 -2.31 -2.49
C SER A 92 -24.32 -0.84 -2.19
N SER A 93 -24.21 -0.44 -0.92
CA SER A 93 -24.28 0.96 -0.53
C SER A 93 -23.14 1.78 -1.20
N SER A 94 -23.44 3.03 -1.57
CA SER A 94 -22.45 3.93 -2.19
C SER A 94 -21.17 4.08 -1.36
N ALA A 95 -21.30 4.05 -0.02
CA ALA A 95 -20.15 4.12 0.89
C ALA A 95 -19.29 2.86 0.80
N ALA A 96 -19.88 1.66 0.76
CA ALA A 96 -19.18 0.42 0.63
C ALA A 96 -18.50 0.29 -0.74
N GLN A 97 -19.19 0.64 -1.82
CA GLN A 97 -18.62 0.64 -3.17
C GLN A 97 -17.40 1.57 -3.29
N LYS A 98 -17.49 2.79 -2.71
CA LYS A 98 -16.34 3.71 -2.65
C LYS A 98 -15.16 3.12 -1.87
N ALA A 99 -15.43 2.43 -0.75
CA ALA A 99 -14.40 1.76 0.03
C ALA A 99 -13.73 0.62 -0.75
N ILE A 100 -14.50 -0.18 -1.49
CA ILE A 100 -13.98 -1.22 -2.37
C ILE A 100 -13.09 -0.60 -3.47
N ILE A 101 -13.54 0.45 -4.15
CA ILE A 101 -12.75 1.17 -5.15
C ILE A 101 -11.42 1.66 -4.56
N ARG A 102 -11.45 2.27 -3.37
CA ARG A 102 -10.25 2.76 -2.69
C ARG A 102 -9.29 1.61 -2.37
N PHE A 103 -9.80 0.50 -1.84
CA PHE A 103 -8.99 -0.70 -1.57
C PHE A 103 -8.38 -1.26 -2.86
N GLN A 104 -9.17 -1.44 -3.92
CA GLN A 104 -8.71 -1.95 -5.21
C GLN A 104 -7.57 -1.07 -5.78
N LYS A 105 -7.71 0.25 -5.73
CA LYS A 105 -6.66 1.19 -6.16
C LYS A 105 -5.36 1.01 -5.36
N VAL A 106 -5.46 0.99 -4.03
CA VAL A 106 -4.29 0.88 -3.14
C VAL A 106 -3.61 -0.48 -3.29
N TYR A 107 -4.38 -1.56 -3.39
CA TYR A 107 -3.84 -2.93 -3.48
C TYR A 107 -3.60 -3.42 -4.92
N GLY A 108 -3.77 -2.55 -5.93
CA GLY A 108 -3.43 -2.84 -7.34
C GLY A 108 -4.32 -3.88 -7.98
N LEU A 109 -5.60 -3.86 -7.65
CA LEU A 109 -6.62 -4.69 -8.28
C LEU A 109 -7.32 -3.94 -9.42
N ASN A 110 -8.06 -4.67 -10.27
CA ASN A 110 -8.99 -4.06 -11.21
C ASN A 110 -10.02 -3.25 -10.43
N VAL A 111 -10.21 -1.98 -10.82
CA VAL A 111 -11.09 -1.04 -10.11
C VAL A 111 -12.52 -1.21 -10.63
N THR A 112 -13.24 -2.15 -10.06
CA THR A 112 -14.62 -2.51 -10.45
C THR A 112 -15.68 -1.91 -9.52
N GLY A 113 -15.31 -1.57 -8.27
CA GLY A 113 -16.25 -1.17 -7.23
C GLY A 113 -17.07 -2.34 -6.67
N THR A 114 -16.79 -3.58 -7.10
CA THR A 114 -17.44 -4.80 -6.61
C THR A 114 -16.45 -5.65 -5.82
N ALA A 115 -16.94 -6.34 -4.79
CA ALA A 115 -16.17 -7.29 -4.01
C ALA A 115 -16.14 -8.65 -4.72
N ASP A 116 -15.49 -8.71 -5.91
CA ASP A 116 -15.25 -9.94 -6.62
C ASP A 116 -14.32 -10.89 -5.85
N SER A 117 -14.15 -12.13 -6.34
CA SER A 117 -13.34 -13.14 -5.65
C SER A 117 -11.91 -12.68 -5.38
N ASN A 118 -11.27 -11.98 -6.33
CA ASN A 118 -9.91 -11.47 -6.16
C ASN A 118 -9.87 -10.39 -5.07
N THR A 119 -10.85 -9.52 -5.03
CA THR A 119 -10.99 -8.48 -4.00
C THR A 119 -11.21 -9.10 -2.63
N LEU A 120 -12.11 -10.09 -2.50
CA LEU A 120 -12.40 -10.78 -1.24
C LEU A 120 -11.16 -11.50 -0.68
N ILE A 121 -10.46 -12.28 -1.52
CA ILE A 121 -9.21 -12.96 -1.13
C ILE A 121 -8.17 -11.93 -0.67
N LYS A 122 -7.98 -10.85 -1.42
CA LYS A 122 -6.98 -9.83 -1.09
C LYS A 122 -7.30 -9.07 0.18
N LEU A 123 -8.59 -8.80 0.45
CA LEU A 123 -9.07 -8.21 1.71
C LEU A 123 -8.76 -9.10 2.91
N ASP A 124 -9.07 -10.38 2.80
CA ASP A 124 -8.82 -11.36 3.87
C ASP A 124 -7.32 -11.47 4.18
N VAL A 125 -6.49 -11.68 3.15
CA VAL A 125 -5.03 -11.79 3.30
C VAL A 125 -4.43 -10.50 3.89
N ALA A 126 -4.81 -9.33 3.39
CA ALA A 126 -4.31 -8.05 3.88
C ALA A 126 -4.71 -7.80 5.34
N SER A 127 -5.95 -8.15 5.71
CA SER A 127 -6.42 -8.04 7.10
C SER A 127 -5.66 -8.96 8.04
N ASN A 128 -5.37 -10.18 7.59
CA ASN A 128 -4.57 -11.13 8.37
C ASN A 128 -3.13 -10.61 8.57
N TYR A 129 -2.47 -10.12 7.52
CA TYR A 129 -1.14 -9.53 7.63
C TYR A 129 -1.11 -8.33 8.58
N LYS A 130 -2.10 -7.42 8.50
CA LYS A 130 -2.24 -6.31 9.43
C LYS A 130 -2.43 -6.80 10.87
N SER A 131 -3.33 -7.75 11.09
CA SER A 131 -3.63 -8.28 12.42
C SER A 131 -2.41 -8.92 13.08
N LYS A 132 -1.70 -9.78 12.35
CA LYS A 132 -0.49 -10.45 12.84
C LYS A 132 0.63 -9.43 13.14
N ALA A 133 0.81 -8.42 12.29
CA ALA A 133 1.76 -7.34 12.55
C ALA A 133 1.42 -6.56 13.83
N ALA A 134 0.17 -6.20 14.02
CA ALA A 134 -0.29 -5.51 15.21
C ALA A 134 -0.08 -6.36 16.49
N GLN A 135 -0.37 -7.65 16.44
CA GLN A 135 -0.13 -8.59 17.54
C GLN A 135 1.36 -8.76 17.86
N ALA A 136 2.22 -8.82 16.85
CA ALA A 136 3.66 -8.93 17.02
C ALA A 136 4.24 -7.72 17.75
N LEU A 137 3.78 -6.53 17.41
CA LEU A 137 4.18 -5.28 18.08
C LEU A 137 3.72 -5.18 19.54
N GLN A 138 2.69 -5.95 19.93
CA GLN A 138 2.24 -6.01 21.33
C GLN A 138 3.02 -7.00 22.17
N LYS A 139 3.47 -8.12 21.57
CA LYS A 139 4.09 -9.24 22.28
C LYS A 139 5.61 -9.16 22.41
N SER A 140 6.26 -8.38 21.54
CA SER A 140 7.71 -8.34 21.50
C SER A 140 8.26 -7.27 22.46
N SER A 141 9.33 -7.61 23.19
CA SER A 141 10.21 -6.64 23.82
C SER A 141 10.95 -5.85 22.74
N ILE A 142 10.26 -4.89 22.16
CA ILE A 142 10.86 -3.99 21.16
C ILE A 142 11.83 -3.05 21.88
N PRO A 143 13.04 -2.85 21.37
CA PRO A 143 13.99 -1.90 21.96
C PRO A 143 13.35 -0.51 22.14
N SER A 144 13.71 0.21 23.22
CA SER A 144 13.14 1.53 23.54
C SER A 144 13.26 2.54 22.41
N GLN A 145 14.36 2.49 21.64
CA GLN A 145 14.56 3.32 20.45
C GLN A 145 13.56 3.03 19.31
N PHE A 146 12.83 1.93 19.39
CA PHE A 146 11.81 1.52 18.42
C PHE A 146 10.39 1.88 18.90
N TYR A 147 10.28 2.74 19.90
CA TYR A 147 8.98 3.13 20.42
C TYR A 147 8.07 3.69 19.32
N MET A 148 6.81 3.27 19.36
CA MET A 148 5.70 3.77 18.54
C MET A 148 4.45 3.86 19.41
N ASP A 149 3.66 4.91 19.25
CA ASP A 149 2.34 5.02 19.87
C ASP A 149 1.29 4.15 19.16
N TYR A 150 0.04 4.25 19.57
CA TYR A 150 -1.05 3.46 18.96
C TYR A 150 -1.27 3.81 17.49
N TYR A 151 -1.23 5.09 17.14
CA TYR A 151 -1.42 5.60 15.79
C TYR A 151 -0.31 5.11 14.83
N GLU A 152 0.92 5.23 15.26
CA GLU A 152 2.10 4.78 14.51
C GLU A 152 2.13 3.26 14.35
N LYS A 153 1.73 2.50 15.37
CA LYS A 153 1.57 1.04 15.31
C LYS A 153 0.52 0.61 14.28
N ASP A 154 -0.62 1.31 14.20
CA ASP A 154 -1.65 1.03 13.20
C ASP A 154 -1.14 1.34 11.79
N ASN A 155 -0.47 2.48 11.59
CA ASN A 155 0.16 2.84 10.32
C ASN A 155 1.25 1.84 9.91
N PHE A 156 2.10 1.40 10.84
CA PHE A 156 3.07 0.33 10.61
C PHE A 156 2.39 -0.94 10.11
N ALA A 157 1.35 -1.41 10.81
CA ALA A 157 0.67 -2.66 10.47
C ALA A 157 -0.03 -2.58 9.10
N ARG A 158 -0.62 -1.43 8.75
CA ARG A 158 -1.19 -1.20 7.41
C ARG A 158 -0.10 -1.16 6.34
N THR A 159 1.02 -0.47 6.60
CA THR A 159 2.14 -0.40 5.66
C THR A 159 2.77 -1.76 5.44
N TRP A 160 2.93 -2.57 6.50
CA TRP A 160 3.38 -3.97 6.40
C TRP A 160 2.47 -4.79 5.47
N ALA A 161 1.16 -4.78 5.74
CA ALA A 161 0.19 -5.50 4.91
C ALA A 161 0.20 -5.02 3.45
N PHE A 162 0.33 -3.71 3.23
CA PHE A 162 0.44 -3.14 1.89
C PHE A 162 1.72 -3.57 1.17
N LEU A 163 2.88 -3.51 1.81
CA LEU A 163 4.15 -3.90 1.19
C LEU A 163 4.16 -5.40 0.83
N CYS A 164 3.74 -6.27 1.76
CA CYS A 164 3.74 -7.71 1.53
C CYS A 164 2.63 -8.14 0.55
N VAL A 165 1.39 -7.70 0.76
CA VAL A 165 0.21 -8.17 0.02
C VAL A 165 -0.10 -7.29 -1.19
N GLY A 166 0.00 -5.98 -1.03
CA GLY A 166 -0.25 -5.01 -2.08
C GLY A 166 0.87 -4.97 -3.11
N MET A 167 2.12 -4.88 -2.68
CA MET A 167 3.28 -4.75 -3.57
C MET A 167 4.01 -6.07 -3.85
N GLY A 168 3.66 -7.15 -3.13
CA GLY A 168 4.24 -8.47 -3.32
C GLY A 168 5.69 -8.59 -2.83
N LEU A 169 6.09 -7.81 -1.83
CA LEU A 169 7.42 -7.87 -1.26
C LEU A 169 7.55 -9.05 -0.28
N SER A 170 8.72 -9.67 -0.24
CA SER A 170 9.08 -10.60 0.83
C SER A 170 9.21 -9.86 2.17
N GLU A 171 9.18 -10.60 3.29
CA GLU A 171 9.36 -10.02 4.63
C GLU A 171 10.70 -9.29 4.78
N ALA A 172 11.77 -9.83 4.18
CA ALA A 172 13.07 -9.18 4.16
C ALA A 172 13.03 -7.85 3.40
N GLN A 173 12.39 -7.84 2.22
CA GLN A 173 12.23 -6.63 1.41
C GLN A 173 11.36 -5.59 2.12
N ALA A 174 10.21 -6.01 2.65
CA ALA A 174 9.32 -5.12 3.40
C ALA A 174 10.01 -4.54 4.64
N SER A 175 10.79 -5.35 5.38
CA SER A 175 11.53 -4.89 6.55
C SER A 175 12.62 -3.86 6.21
N GLY A 176 13.33 -4.05 5.11
CA GLY A 176 14.32 -3.09 4.63
C GLY A 176 13.71 -1.72 4.30
N VAL A 177 12.54 -1.71 3.64
CA VAL A 177 11.77 -0.48 3.36
C VAL A 177 11.26 0.15 4.66
N LEU A 178 10.66 -0.64 5.55
CA LEU A 178 10.07 -0.13 6.80
C LEU A 178 11.10 0.43 7.77
N GLY A 179 12.35 -0.06 7.77
CA GLY A 179 13.42 0.52 8.57
C GLY A 179 13.75 1.96 8.16
N ASN A 180 13.65 2.25 6.88
CA ASN A 180 13.80 3.60 6.34
C ASN A 180 12.60 4.47 6.74
N ILE A 181 11.36 4.01 6.54
CA ILE A 181 10.15 4.74 6.96
C ILE A 181 10.16 5.04 8.47
N LYS A 182 10.64 4.09 9.30
CA LYS A 182 10.83 4.31 10.74
C LYS A 182 11.73 5.51 11.02
N ALA A 183 12.84 5.61 10.34
CA ALA A 183 13.79 6.70 10.53
C ALA A 183 13.29 8.04 9.96
N GLU A 184 12.50 8.03 8.88
CA GLU A 184 11.95 9.25 8.26
C GLU A 184 10.84 9.89 9.10
N SER A 185 9.91 9.10 9.61
CA SER A 185 8.65 9.61 10.14
C SER A 185 8.14 8.89 11.38
N ASN A 186 8.82 7.83 11.82
CA ASN A 186 8.26 6.90 12.82
C ASN A 186 6.86 6.38 12.46
N PHE A 187 6.55 6.21 11.18
CA PHE A 187 5.22 5.84 10.64
C PHE A 187 4.12 6.88 10.84
N SER A 188 4.44 8.11 11.22
CA SER A 188 3.46 9.17 11.33
C SER A 188 3.12 9.74 9.95
N SER A 189 1.88 9.54 9.50
CA SER A 189 1.42 9.96 8.18
C SER A 189 1.11 11.47 8.08
N ASP A 190 1.08 12.18 9.19
CA ASP A 190 0.95 13.64 9.24
C ASP A 190 2.22 14.34 9.75
N ASN A 191 3.33 13.62 9.84
CA ASN A 191 4.61 14.20 10.19
C ASN A 191 5.03 15.25 9.16
N ALA A 192 5.36 16.45 9.65
CA ALA A 192 5.89 17.55 8.85
C ALA A 192 7.26 17.97 9.38
N GLN A 193 8.27 17.98 8.52
CA GLN A 193 9.64 18.32 8.89
C GLN A 193 9.75 19.69 9.57
N GLY A 194 10.49 19.74 10.69
CA GLY A 194 10.72 20.96 11.45
C GLY A 194 9.62 21.32 12.46
N TYR A 195 8.61 20.46 12.65
CA TYR A 195 7.65 20.56 13.74
C TYR A 195 8.08 19.66 14.90
N ALA A 196 7.75 20.08 16.12
CA ALA A 196 8.03 19.28 17.30
C ALA A 196 7.09 18.05 17.34
N GLY A 197 7.68 16.87 17.58
CA GLY A 197 6.92 15.61 17.61
C GLY A 197 6.66 15.01 16.23
N ALA A 198 6.28 13.74 16.23
CA ALA A 198 6.01 12.99 14.99
C ALA A 198 4.63 13.27 14.41
N HIS A 199 3.68 13.68 15.24
CA HIS A 199 2.29 13.92 14.87
C HIS A 199 2.01 15.43 14.81
N ASN A 200 1.66 15.96 13.64
CA ASN A 200 1.51 17.40 13.40
C ASN A 200 0.15 17.72 12.73
N PRO A 201 -0.97 17.57 13.45
CA PRO A 201 -2.32 17.76 12.87
C PRO A 201 -2.58 19.20 12.41
N ASP A 202 -1.90 20.17 13.01
CA ASP A 202 -2.08 21.60 12.68
C ASP A 202 -1.30 22.06 11.45
N TYR A 203 -0.40 21.23 10.93
CA TYR A 203 0.33 21.57 9.72
C TYR A 203 -0.61 21.68 8.52
N LYS A 204 -0.58 22.83 7.85
CA LYS A 204 -1.30 23.03 6.60
C LYS A 204 -0.46 22.54 5.43
N TYR A 205 -0.88 21.43 4.82
CA TYR A 205 -0.16 20.85 3.69
C TYR A 205 0.08 21.86 2.57
N ASN A 206 1.33 22.06 2.18
CA ASN A 206 1.72 23.05 1.18
C ASN A 206 2.76 22.45 0.22
N ILE A 207 2.40 22.34 -1.06
CA ILE A 207 3.27 21.79 -2.09
C ILE A 207 4.47 22.70 -2.43
N ASN A 208 4.45 23.96 -2.02
CA ASN A 208 5.50 24.94 -2.34
C ASN A 208 6.51 25.15 -1.22
N ASP A 209 6.27 24.62 -0.01
CA ASP A 209 7.29 24.62 1.02
C ASP A 209 8.33 23.50 0.76
N LYS A 210 9.49 23.59 1.41
CA LYS A 210 10.58 22.62 1.28
C LYS A 210 10.59 21.61 2.44
N LYS A 211 9.45 21.43 3.12
CA LYS A 211 9.34 20.51 4.26
C LYS A 211 8.95 19.13 3.78
N GLY A 212 9.64 18.11 4.30
CA GLY A 212 9.21 16.72 4.13
C GLY A 212 7.86 16.49 4.81
N TYR A 213 7.02 15.63 4.24
CA TYR A 213 5.71 15.31 4.77
C TYR A 213 5.37 13.83 4.64
N GLY A 214 4.70 13.31 5.68
CA GLY A 214 4.16 11.96 5.71
C GLY A 214 5.22 10.87 5.93
N ILE A 215 4.83 9.62 5.72
CA ILE A 215 5.67 8.47 6.08
C ILE A 215 6.99 8.40 5.32
N MET A 216 7.06 8.95 4.12
CA MET A 216 8.25 8.98 3.27
C MET A 216 8.95 10.34 3.24
N GLN A 217 8.49 11.30 4.04
CA GLN A 217 9.01 12.67 4.06
C GLN A 217 9.13 13.29 2.65
N TRP A 218 8.07 13.17 1.84
CA TRP A 218 8.03 13.76 0.50
C TRP A 218 8.29 15.27 0.55
N THR A 219 9.39 15.71 -0.04
CA THR A 219 9.89 17.10 0.06
C THR A 219 9.82 17.85 -1.26
N ALA A 220 10.19 17.23 -2.36
CA ALA A 220 10.21 17.87 -3.67
C ALA A 220 8.77 18.25 -4.12
N LYS A 221 8.64 19.42 -4.78
CA LYS A 221 7.35 19.98 -5.18
C LYS A 221 6.52 19.03 -6.03
N ASP A 222 7.13 18.37 -7.00
CA ASP A 222 6.50 17.36 -7.86
C ASP A 222 6.01 16.15 -7.07
N ARG A 223 6.80 15.65 -6.12
CA ARG A 223 6.40 14.55 -5.23
C ARG A 223 5.26 14.97 -4.31
N LYS A 224 5.32 16.16 -3.72
CA LYS A 224 4.21 16.70 -2.90
C LYS A 224 2.94 16.90 -3.72
N TYR A 225 3.07 17.35 -4.97
CA TYR A 225 1.94 17.46 -5.88
C TYR A 225 1.35 16.09 -6.22
N GLY A 226 2.19 15.07 -6.47
CA GLY A 226 1.76 13.69 -6.69
C GLY A 226 0.99 13.12 -5.50
N LEU A 227 1.43 13.39 -4.27
CA LEU A 227 0.70 13.00 -3.05
C LEU A 227 -0.67 13.70 -2.96
N LEU A 228 -0.75 14.99 -3.34
CA LEU A 228 -2.02 15.71 -3.41
C LEU A 228 -2.96 15.10 -4.47
N GLN A 229 -2.44 14.68 -5.63
CA GLN A 229 -3.23 13.99 -6.64
C GLN A 229 -3.74 12.62 -6.15
N ALA A 230 -2.94 11.87 -5.40
CA ALA A 230 -3.38 10.62 -4.76
C ALA A 230 -4.50 10.88 -3.73
N SER A 231 -4.42 11.97 -2.97
CA SER A 231 -5.46 12.43 -2.04
C SER A 231 -6.78 12.70 -2.78
N ASN A 232 -6.74 13.46 -3.86
CA ASN A 232 -7.90 13.71 -4.71
C ASN A 232 -8.47 12.42 -5.31
N ASN A 233 -7.61 11.49 -5.72
CA ASN A 233 -8.00 10.20 -6.31
C ASN A 233 -8.76 9.30 -5.32
N LEU A 234 -8.39 9.35 -4.04
CA LEU A 234 -9.08 8.60 -2.98
C LEU A 234 -10.16 9.42 -2.28
N LEU A 235 -10.33 10.71 -2.60
CA LEU A 235 -11.25 11.62 -1.89
C LEU A 235 -10.99 11.57 -0.37
N SER A 236 -9.72 11.68 0.04
CA SER A 236 -9.29 11.63 1.43
C SER A 236 -8.11 12.58 1.66
N ASN A 237 -7.79 12.89 2.93
CA ASN A 237 -6.71 13.80 3.28
C ASN A 237 -5.32 13.25 2.90
N VAL A 238 -4.37 14.12 2.64
CA VAL A 238 -2.96 13.75 2.41
C VAL A 238 -2.33 13.03 3.62
N SER A 239 -2.87 13.24 4.82
CA SER A 239 -2.48 12.55 6.06
C SER A 239 -3.09 11.15 6.20
N ASP A 240 -4.06 10.76 5.36
CA ASP A 240 -4.58 9.39 5.37
C ASP A 240 -3.49 8.43 4.89
N ILE A 241 -3.14 7.46 5.73
CA ILE A 241 -2.11 6.47 5.40
C ILE A 241 -2.42 5.74 4.08
N ASN A 242 -3.68 5.44 3.77
CA ASN A 242 -4.04 4.77 2.53
C ASN A 242 -3.80 5.65 1.28
N VAL A 243 -3.89 6.98 1.42
CA VAL A 243 -3.48 7.94 0.38
C VAL A 243 -1.98 7.84 0.13
N GLN A 244 -1.20 7.79 1.19
CA GLN A 244 0.27 7.71 1.09
C GLN A 244 0.73 6.36 0.54
N LEU A 245 0.06 5.27 0.90
CA LEU A 245 0.30 3.95 0.32
C LEU A 245 -0.08 3.89 -1.17
N LEU A 246 -1.20 4.52 -1.56
CA LEU A 246 -1.53 4.67 -2.99
C LEU A 246 -0.43 5.45 -3.73
N TYR A 247 0.04 6.56 -3.15
CA TYR A 247 1.06 7.36 -3.80
C TYR A 247 2.39 6.60 -3.91
N MET A 248 2.81 5.87 -2.88
CA MET A 248 3.96 4.96 -2.96
C MET A 248 3.81 3.94 -4.10
N ARG A 249 2.61 3.36 -4.29
CA ARG A 249 2.33 2.48 -5.44
C ARG A 249 2.45 3.21 -6.77
N ILE A 250 1.93 4.44 -6.88
CA ILE A 250 2.05 5.24 -8.11
C ILE A 250 3.52 5.48 -8.42
N GLU A 251 4.32 5.96 -7.46
CA GLU A 251 5.76 6.15 -7.63
C GLU A 251 6.48 4.86 -8.04
N SER A 252 6.10 3.72 -7.43
CA SER A 252 6.72 2.42 -7.73
C SER A 252 6.40 1.88 -9.13
N ASN A 253 5.35 2.37 -9.76
CA ASN A 253 4.97 1.97 -11.13
C ASN A 253 5.35 3.02 -12.18
N THR A 254 5.87 4.18 -11.74
CA THR A 254 6.23 5.31 -12.61
C THR A 254 7.67 5.76 -12.37
N THR A 255 7.86 6.79 -11.58
CA THR A 255 9.16 7.47 -11.37
C THR A 255 10.25 6.57 -10.83
N TYR A 256 9.91 5.67 -9.90
CA TYR A 256 10.86 4.75 -9.24
C TYR A 256 10.67 3.28 -9.63
N LYS A 257 10.08 3.04 -10.81
CA LYS A 257 9.79 1.65 -11.24
C LYS A 257 11.02 0.77 -11.26
N SER A 258 12.13 1.23 -11.84
CA SER A 258 13.38 0.46 -11.93
C SER A 258 13.98 0.16 -10.55
N GLN A 259 13.88 1.11 -9.62
CA GLN A 259 14.36 0.95 -8.25
C GLN A 259 13.53 -0.11 -7.49
N TRP A 260 12.21 -0.05 -7.60
CA TRP A 260 11.35 -1.05 -6.98
C TRP A 260 11.49 -2.43 -7.62
N ASP A 261 11.70 -2.52 -8.93
CA ASP A 261 12.00 -3.78 -9.59
C ASP A 261 13.33 -4.37 -9.08
N THR A 262 14.36 -3.53 -8.85
CA THR A 262 15.62 -3.96 -8.23
C THR A 262 15.39 -4.45 -6.80
N ILE A 263 14.63 -3.72 -5.96
CA ILE A 263 14.30 -4.14 -4.59
C ILE A 263 13.71 -5.55 -4.56
N LYS A 264 12.82 -5.89 -5.49
CA LYS A 264 12.20 -7.22 -5.58
C LYS A 264 13.19 -8.34 -5.87
N THR A 265 14.37 -8.03 -6.39
CA THR A 265 15.44 -9.03 -6.63
C THR A 265 16.34 -9.24 -5.41
N LEU A 266 16.42 -8.27 -4.51
CA LEU A 266 17.28 -8.33 -3.32
C LEU A 266 16.69 -9.31 -2.30
N LYS A 267 17.56 -10.08 -1.65
CA LYS A 267 17.16 -11.12 -0.67
C LYS A 267 17.55 -10.77 0.77
N ASP A 268 18.53 -9.89 0.93
CA ASP A 268 19.06 -9.50 2.24
C ASP A 268 18.46 -8.17 2.73
N VAL A 269 18.08 -8.13 4.00
CA VAL A 269 17.43 -6.98 4.64
C VAL A 269 18.28 -5.71 4.56
N ASN A 270 19.58 -5.83 4.81
CA ASN A 270 20.48 -4.67 4.81
C ASN A 270 20.69 -4.15 3.39
N SER A 271 20.81 -5.05 2.42
CA SER A 271 20.91 -4.69 1.00
C SER A 271 19.68 -3.91 0.53
N VAL A 272 18.49 -4.33 0.94
CA VAL A 272 17.24 -3.60 0.64
C VAL A 272 17.23 -2.24 1.33
N SER A 273 17.56 -2.21 2.61
CA SER A 273 17.58 -0.97 3.40
C SER A 273 18.53 0.07 2.80
N ASP A 274 19.73 -0.35 2.43
CA ASP A 274 20.75 0.51 1.83
C ASP A 274 20.34 1.02 0.45
N TYR A 275 19.82 0.12 -0.37
CA TYR A 275 19.38 0.46 -1.71
C TYR A 275 18.22 1.46 -1.67
N PHE A 276 17.24 1.23 -0.80
CA PHE A 276 16.09 2.12 -0.63
C PHE A 276 16.51 3.51 -0.18
N LEU A 277 17.39 3.60 0.84
CA LEU A 277 17.95 4.85 1.33
C LEU A 277 18.65 5.63 0.21
N LYS A 278 19.50 4.95 -0.54
CA LYS A 278 20.34 5.60 -1.56
C LYS A 278 19.55 6.01 -2.80
N GLU A 279 18.69 5.13 -3.31
CA GLU A 279 18.11 5.25 -4.65
C GLU A 279 16.67 5.81 -4.66
N ILE A 280 15.95 5.78 -3.52
CA ILE A 280 14.57 6.27 -3.44
C ILE A 280 14.45 7.48 -2.52
N GLU A 281 15.04 7.44 -1.32
CA GLU A 281 15.04 8.58 -0.40
C GLU A 281 16.10 9.61 -0.79
N SER A 282 17.28 9.17 -1.19
CA SER A 282 18.41 10.00 -1.63
C SER A 282 18.69 11.22 -0.74
N PRO A 283 18.84 11.06 0.58
CA PRO A 283 19.08 12.18 1.47
C PRO A 283 20.51 12.72 1.29
N ASN A 284 20.74 13.97 1.70
CA ASN A 284 22.07 14.58 1.68
C ASN A 284 23.11 13.83 2.53
N LYS A 285 22.67 13.13 3.59
CA LYS A 285 23.52 12.32 4.47
C LYS A 285 22.95 10.92 4.61
N LEU A 286 23.73 9.93 4.18
CA LEU A 286 23.37 8.53 4.26
C LEU A 286 23.71 7.98 5.67
N ASN A 287 22.69 7.66 6.46
CA ASN A 287 22.82 7.01 7.76
C ASN A 287 22.45 5.54 7.68
N TYR A 288 23.30 4.72 7.05
CA TYR A 288 23.07 3.29 6.87
C TYR A 288 22.91 2.52 8.17
N ALA A 289 23.72 2.83 9.19
CA ALA A 289 23.73 2.07 10.45
C ALA A 289 22.38 2.11 11.17
N GLU A 290 21.76 3.29 11.26
CA GLU A 290 20.47 3.48 11.88
C GLU A 290 19.35 2.75 11.10
N ARG A 291 19.32 2.92 9.77
CA ARG A 291 18.33 2.29 8.90
C ARG A 291 18.42 0.77 8.96
N ARG A 292 19.63 0.20 8.88
CA ARG A 292 19.86 -1.24 9.04
C ARG A 292 19.43 -1.74 10.43
N SER A 293 19.69 -0.98 11.50
CA SER A 293 19.27 -1.35 12.85
C SER A 293 17.74 -1.48 12.95
N TYR A 294 17.00 -0.51 12.42
CA TYR A 294 15.54 -0.57 12.38
C TYR A 294 15.04 -1.70 11.47
N SER A 295 15.61 -1.86 10.30
CA SER A 295 15.25 -2.92 9.35
C SER A 295 15.43 -4.33 9.95
N ASN A 296 16.57 -4.58 10.60
CA ASN A 296 16.85 -5.86 11.26
C ASN A 296 15.93 -6.10 12.48
N THR A 297 15.62 -5.05 13.26
CA THR A 297 14.67 -5.15 14.36
C THR A 297 13.30 -5.58 13.85
N ILE A 298 12.80 -4.95 12.77
CA ILE A 298 11.53 -5.32 12.14
C ILE A 298 11.58 -6.75 11.62
N TYR A 299 12.61 -7.11 10.88
CA TYR A 299 12.74 -8.45 10.31
C TYR A 299 12.77 -9.54 11.38
N ASN A 300 13.52 -9.33 12.46
CA ASN A 300 13.60 -10.28 13.58
C ASN A 300 12.27 -10.51 14.30
N VAL A 301 11.38 -9.52 14.28
CA VAL A 301 10.03 -9.64 14.85
C VAL A 301 9.08 -10.28 13.85
N MET A 302 9.07 -9.79 12.61
CA MET A 302 8.05 -10.12 11.62
C MET A 302 8.29 -11.47 10.95
N SER A 303 9.54 -11.91 10.75
CA SER A 303 9.88 -13.21 10.15
C SER A 303 9.55 -14.43 11.02
N LYS A 304 9.22 -14.21 12.32
CA LYS A 304 8.80 -15.27 13.24
C LYS A 304 7.29 -15.48 13.28
N ILE A 305 6.54 -14.67 12.52
CA ILE A 305 5.08 -14.74 12.53
C ILE A 305 4.62 -15.79 11.53
N ASN A 306 3.75 -16.70 11.98
CA ASN A 306 3.05 -17.58 11.08
C ASN A 306 1.77 -16.89 10.59
N TYR A 307 1.73 -16.50 9.33
CA TYR A 307 0.57 -15.84 8.71
C TYR A 307 -0.53 -16.80 8.27
N PHE A 308 -0.28 -18.12 8.37
CA PHE A 308 -1.13 -19.17 7.80
C PHE A 308 -1.76 -20.09 8.84
N THR A 309 -1.68 -19.75 10.12
CA THR A 309 -2.36 -20.50 11.22
C THR A 309 -3.65 -19.85 11.67
#